data_c6f60d361c83f4a304e5186ff9fdffc7
#
_entry.id   c6f60d361c83f4a304e5186ff9fdffc7
#
_cell.length_a   1.000
_cell.length_b   1.000
_cell.length_c   1.000
_cell.angle_alpha   90.00
_cell.angle_beta   90.00
_cell.angle_gamma   90.00
#
_symmetry.space_group_name_H-M   'P 1'
#
loop_
_entity.id
_entity.type
_entity.pdbx_description
1 polymer ?
#
loop_
_entity_poly.entity_id
_entity_poly.type
_entity_poly.pdbx_seq_one_letter_code
_entity_poly.pdbx_strand_id
1 'polypeptide(L)'
;MNISKTIATEIADKMIVPMVKNHKEQQQKLEDYCTLIMSNQIPVPVLKAFKEYREYFERVNTIYLYNGSAQICVYTNKGVDIPKKFNGQYSCTNEQFDFISKLKQDLIQLENEKRQVKESIIETLLSLRTTKRAIKEFPDAAPYLQEYDDGKVTALSLPIKTISDVLNKYKK
;
A
#
# COMPACT_ATOMS: atom_id res chain seq x y z
N MET A 1 -13.37 21.33 20.75
CA MET A 1 -13.13 20.03 21.44
C MET A 1 -11.64 19.77 21.54
N ASN A 2 -11.18 18.99 22.53
CA ASN A 2 -9.79 18.55 22.59
C ASN A 2 -9.59 17.35 21.67
N ILE A 3 -8.46 17.34 20.95
CA ILE A 3 -8.10 16.22 20.06
C ILE A 3 -7.51 15.11 20.91
N SER A 4 -8.22 13.98 21.01
CA SER A 4 -7.71 12.75 21.62
C SER A 4 -6.84 11.97 20.63
N LYS A 5 -6.06 11.01 21.13
CA LYS A 5 -5.27 10.11 20.28
C LYS A 5 -6.15 9.32 19.30
N THR A 6 -7.35 8.91 19.74
CA THR A 6 -8.31 8.21 18.86
C THR A 6 -8.75 9.10 17.70
N ILE A 7 -9.18 10.34 17.98
CA ILE A 7 -9.59 11.30 16.95
C ILE A 7 -8.43 11.60 15.99
N ALA A 8 -7.23 11.86 16.52
CA ALA A 8 -6.04 12.10 15.69
C ALA A 8 -5.73 10.92 14.76
N THR A 9 -5.87 9.68 15.25
CA THR A 9 -5.66 8.46 14.46
C THR A 9 -6.71 8.31 13.37
N GLU A 10 -8.00 8.52 13.68
CA GLU A 10 -9.09 8.45 12.69
C GLU A 10 -8.93 9.48 11.56
N ILE A 11 -8.53 10.71 11.91
CA ILE A 11 -8.27 11.76 10.93
C ILE A 11 -7.05 11.39 10.07
N ALA A 12 -5.95 10.93 10.67
CA ALA A 12 -4.77 10.49 9.95
C ALA A 12 -5.10 9.37 8.97
N ASP A 13 -5.91 8.38 9.37
CA ASP A 13 -6.36 7.29 8.49
C ASP A 13 -7.18 7.79 7.30
N LYS A 14 -8.07 8.77 7.51
CA LYS A 14 -8.82 9.42 6.43
C LYS A 14 -7.89 10.21 5.48
N MET A 15 -6.91 10.93 6.02
CA MET A 15 -5.98 11.75 5.24
C MET A 15 -5.02 10.93 4.36
N ILE A 16 -4.58 9.75 4.82
CA ILE A 16 -3.67 8.89 4.04
C ILE A 16 -4.36 7.97 3.03
N VAL A 17 -5.69 8.04 2.89
CA VAL A 17 -6.46 7.19 1.92
C VAL A 17 -5.85 7.20 0.51
N PRO A 18 -5.41 8.34 -0.08
CA PRO A 18 -4.77 8.34 -1.40
C PRO A 18 -3.47 7.51 -1.44
N MET A 19 -2.66 7.56 -0.37
CA MET A 19 -1.44 6.76 -0.27
C MET A 19 -1.75 5.26 -0.16
N VAL A 20 -2.78 4.90 0.62
CA VAL A 20 -3.27 3.51 0.73
C VAL A 20 -3.75 2.99 -0.62
N LYS A 21 -4.48 3.82 -1.37
CA LYS A 21 -4.95 3.47 -2.72
C LYS A 21 -3.76 3.25 -3.67
N ASN A 22 -2.81 4.18 -3.71
CA ASN A 22 -1.61 4.04 -4.54
C ASN A 22 -0.80 2.79 -4.19
N HIS A 23 -0.61 2.50 -2.90
CA HIS A 23 0.07 1.28 -2.46
C HIS A 23 -0.63 0.01 -2.98
N LYS A 24 -1.97 -0.06 -2.88
CA LYS A 24 -2.76 -1.18 -3.40
C LYS A 24 -2.63 -1.32 -4.92
N GLU A 25 -2.62 -0.22 -5.66
CA GLU A 25 -2.45 -0.23 -7.11
C GLU A 25 -1.06 -0.73 -7.52
N GLN A 26 0.01 -0.31 -6.83
CA GLN A 26 1.36 -0.80 -7.09
C GLN A 26 1.52 -2.29 -6.71
N GLN A 27 0.92 -2.70 -5.60
CA GLN A 27 0.88 -4.12 -5.20
C GLN A 27 0.16 -4.96 -6.27
N GLN A 28 -0.97 -4.50 -6.79
CA GLN A 28 -1.71 -5.21 -7.84
C GLN A 28 -0.87 -5.32 -9.13
N LYS A 29 -0.15 -4.26 -9.53
CA LYS A 29 0.76 -4.30 -10.69
C LYS A 29 1.86 -5.35 -10.52
N LEU A 30 2.44 -5.45 -9.33
CA LEU A 30 3.44 -6.46 -9.03
C LEU A 30 2.85 -7.88 -9.14
N GLU A 31 1.67 -8.11 -8.54
CA GLU A 31 0.97 -9.39 -8.60
C GLU A 31 0.62 -9.79 -10.04
N ASP A 32 0.07 -8.86 -10.82
CA ASP A 32 -0.31 -9.09 -12.22
C ASP A 32 0.91 -9.44 -13.09
N TYR A 33 2.02 -8.73 -12.89
CA TYR A 33 3.25 -8.99 -13.63
C TYR A 33 3.85 -10.35 -13.29
N CYS A 34 3.91 -10.71 -12.02
CA CYS A 34 4.39 -12.04 -11.60
C CYS A 34 3.48 -13.16 -12.07
N THR A 35 2.16 -12.95 -12.05
CA THR A 35 1.16 -13.89 -12.58
C THR A 35 1.33 -14.08 -14.08
N LEU A 36 1.66 -13.03 -14.83
CA LEU A 36 1.94 -13.11 -16.26
C LEU A 36 3.20 -13.97 -16.54
N ILE A 37 4.29 -13.75 -15.82
CA ILE A 37 5.51 -14.54 -15.94
C ILE A 37 5.22 -16.03 -15.66
N MET A 38 4.46 -16.29 -14.60
CA MET A 38 4.04 -17.62 -14.22
C MET A 38 3.17 -18.28 -15.32
N SER A 39 2.14 -17.59 -15.80
CA SER A 39 1.20 -18.14 -16.78
C SER A 39 1.87 -18.45 -18.12
N ASN A 40 2.89 -17.70 -18.50
CA ASN A 40 3.66 -17.95 -19.72
C ASN A 40 4.52 -19.21 -19.66
N GLN A 41 4.77 -19.76 -18.47
CA GLN A 41 5.55 -20.99 -18.27
C GLN A 41 4.65 -22.23 -18.12
N ILE A 42 3.34 -22.04 -17.94
CA ILE A 42 2.39 -23.14 -17.85
C ILE A 42 1.81 -23.39 -19.25
N PRO A 43 1.90 -24.63 -19.77
CA PRO A 43 1.33 -24.94 -21.09
C PRO A 43 -0.16 -24.59 -21.18
N VAL A 44 -0.57 -23.96 -22.28
CA VAL A 44 -1.95 -23.50 -22.51
C VAL A 44 -2.99 -24.64 -22.33
N PRO A 45 -2.75 -25.90 -22.78
CA PRO A 45 -3.68 -26.99 -22.53
C PRO A 45 -3.91 -27.25 -21.03
N VAL A 46 -2.86 -27.11 -20.21
CA VAL A 46 -2.94 -27.28 -18.74
C VAL A 46 -3.78 -26.20 -18.12
N LEU A 47 -3.61 -24.93 -18.52
CA LEU A 47 -4.43 -23.81 -18.04
C LEU A 47 -5.90 -23.96 -18.45
N LYS A 48 -6.17 -24.50 -19.66
CA LYS A 48 -7.54 -24.76 -20.11
C LYS A 48 -8.21 -25.87 -19.30
N ALA A 49 -7.46 -26.89 -18.90
CA ALA A 49 -7.94 -28.00 -18.10
C ALA A 49 -8.33 -27.60 -16.65
N PHE A 50 -7.93 -26.43 -16.17
CA PHE A 50 -8.21 -25.96 -14.81
C PHE A 50 -9.72 -26.00 -14.46
N LYS A 51 -10.59 -25.66 -15.40
CA LYS A 51 -12.04 -25.65 -15.17
C LYS A 51 -12.64 -27.04 -14.97
N GLU A 52 -12.04 -28.05 -15.61
CA GLU A 52 -12.51 -29.44 -15.64
C GLU A 52 -11.86 -30.30 -14.56
N TYR A 53 -10.60 -29.96 -14.17
CA TYR A 53 -9.76 -30.78 -13.29
C TYR A 53 -9.21 -29.98 -12.13
N ARG A 54 -10.10 -29.29 -11.38
CA ARG A 54 -9.72 -28.45 -10.23
C ARG A 54 -8.91 -29.18 -9.17
N GLU A 55 -9.11 -30.47 -8.98
CA GLU A 55 -8.39 -31.30 -8.00
C GLU A 55 -6.88 -31.40 -8.27
N TYR A 56 -6.44 -31.16 -9.49
CA TYR A 56 -5.00 -31.15 -9.85
C TYR A 56 -4.35 -29.78 -9.68
N PHE A 57 -5.11 -28.81 -9.21
CA PHE A 57 -4.59 -27.47 -8.92
C PHE A 57 -4.59 -27.21 -7.41
N GLU A 58 -3.72 -26.33 -6.99
CA GLU A 58 -3.68 -25.80 -5.64
C GLU A 58 -3.69 -24.27 -5.68
N ARG A 59 -4.24 -23.67 -4.63
CA ARG A 59 -4.23 -22.22 -4.48
C ARG A 59 -3.03 -21.82 -3.66
N VAL A 60 -2.14 -21.05 -4.25
CA VAL A 60 -0.96 -20.52 -3.57
C VAL A 60 -1.08 -19.02 -3.38
N ASN A 61 -0.67 -18.53 -2.21
CA ASN A 61 -0.58 -17.09 -1.92
C ASN A 61 0.83 -16.54 -2.12
N THR A 62 1.76 -17.38 -2.58
CA THR A 62 3.15 -17.00 -2.78
C THR A 62 3.66 -17.56 -4.10
N ILE A 63 4.25 -16.67 -4.91
CA ILE A 63 4.93 -17.01 -6.15
C ILE A 63 6.43 -16.85 -5.91
N TYR A 64 7.21 -17.87 -6.28
CA TYR A 64 8.67 -17.85 -6.23
C TYR A 64 9.23 -17.71 -7.63
N LEU A 65 9.96 -16.62 -7.88
CA LEU A 65 10.62 -16.36 -9.15
C LEU A 65 12.14 -16.50 -8.98
N TYR A 66 12.74 -17.27 -9.86
CA TYR A 66 14.16 -17.60 -9.82
C TYR A 66 14.89 -17.03 -11.02
N ASN A 67 16.05 -16.42 -10.76
CA ASN A 67 17.05 -16.09 -11.77
C ASN A 67 18.37 -16.71 -11.35
N GLY A 68 18.73 -17.86 -11.94
CA GLY A 68 19.85 -18.65 -11.44
C GLY A 68 19.66 -19.05 -9.98
N SER A 69 20.61 -18.67 -9.12
CA SER A 69 20.53 -18.89 -7.66
C SER A 69 19.75 -17.83 -6.90
N ALA A 70 19.44 -16.71 -7.52
CA ALA A 70 18.69 -15.63 -6.90
C ALA A 70 17.20 -15.91 -6.91
N GLN A 71 16.51 -15.57 -5.82
CA GLN A 71 15.09 -15.82 -5.63
C GLN A 71 14.37 -14.55 -5.22
N ILE A 72 13.20 -14.30 -5.81
CA ILE A 72 12.23 -13.32 -5.33
C ILE A 72 10.94 -14.04 -4.95
N CYS A 73 10.46 -13.74 -3.75
CA CYS A 73 9.17 -14.20 -3.26
C CYS A 73 8.14 -13.06 -3.37
N VAL A 74 7.01 -13.31 -3.99
CA VAL A 74 5.91 -12.35 -4.15
C VAL A 74 4.65 -12.92 -3.54
N TYR A 75 4.08 -12.20 -2.57
CA TYR A 75 2.80 -12.55 -1.97
C TYR A 75 1.65 -11.99 -2.81
N THR A 76 0.62 -12.80 -3.03
CA THR A 76 -0.59 -12.42 -3.76
C THR A 76 -1.78 -12.34 -2.81
N ASN A 77 -2.53 -11.26 -2.86
CA ASN A 77 -3.65 -11.03 -1.95
C ASN A 77 -4.82 -12.00 -2.18
N LYS A 78 -5.04 -12.40 -3.43
CA LYS A 78 -6.16 -13.27 -3.82
C LYS A 78 -5.79 -14.73 -3.96
N GLY A 79 -4.50 -15.03 -3.89
CA GLY A 79 -3.97 -16.34 -4.27
C GLY A 79 -4.06 -16.58 -5.77
N VAL A 80 -3.26 -17.51 -6.25
CA VAL A 80 -3.22 -17.94 -7.66
C VAL A 80 -3.38 -19.44 -7.71
N ASP A 81 -4.28 -19.93 -8.57
CA ASP A 81 -4.46 -21.35 -8.78
C ASP A 81 -3.40 -21.87 -9.77
N ILE A 82 -2.54 -22.75 -9.29
CA ILE A 82 -1.44 -23.35 -10.06
C ILE A 82 -1.58 -24.88 -10.09
N PRO A 83 -1.11 -25.54 -11.16
CA PRO A 83 -1.00 -26.98 -11.14
C PRO A 83 -0.08 -27.47 -10.03
N LYS A 84 -0.49 -28.43 -9.22
CA LYS A 84 0.29 -28.96 -8.08
C LYS A 84 1.72 -29.37 -8.44
N LYS A 85 1.93 -29.79 -9.69
CA LYS A 85 3.25 -30.17 -10.21
C LYS A 85 4.26 -29.03 -10.28
N PHE A 86 3.80 -27.76 -10.31
CA PHE A 86 4.70 -26.60 -10.49
C PHE A 86 5.15 -25.96 -9.17
N ASN A 87 4.51 -26.29 -8.03
CA ASN A 87 4.89 -25.83 -6.68
C ASN A 87 5.14 -24.32 -6.53
N GLY A 88 4.59 -23.47 -7.40
CA GLY A 88 4.77 -22.02 -7.38
C GLY A 88 6.19 -21.54 -7.70
N GLN A 89 7.05 -22.37 -8.30
CA GLN A 89 8.43 -22.04 -8.65
C GLN A 89 8.54 -21.79 -10.16
N TYR A 90 8.98 -20.58 -10.53
CA TYR A 90 9.05 -20.15 -11.92
C TYR A 90 10.35 -19.43 -12.21
N SER A 91 10.89 -19.61 -13.43
CA SER A 91 12.09 -18.90 -13.87
C SER A 91 11.76 -17.50 -14.36
N CYS A 92 12.68 -16.54 -14.22
CA CYS A 92 12.57 -15.21 -14.82
C CYS A 92 13.91 -14.79 -15.44
N THR A 93 13.84 -13.90 -16.42
CA THR A 93 15.03 -13.29 -17.02
C THR A 93 15.65 -12.26 -16.07
N ASN A 94 16.88 -11.82 -16.34
CA ASN A 94 17.54 -10.75 -15.58
C ASN A 94 16.68 -9.48 -15.55
N GLU A 95 16.16 -9.07 -16.71
CA GLU A 95 15.32 -7.87 -16.85
C GLU A 95 14.04 -7.97 -16.02
N GLN A 96 13.38 -9.14 -16.04
CA GLN A 96 12.19 -9.39 -15.23
C GLN A 96 12.50 -9.38 -13.74
N PHE A 97 13.62 -10.00 -13.36
CA PHE A 97 14.06 -10.04 -11.96
C PHE A 97 14.36 -8.63 -11.43
N ASP A 98 15.10 -7.82 -12.19
CA ASP A 98 15.43 -6.45 -11.83
C ASP A 98 14.19 -5.56 -11.74
N PHE A 99 13.25 -5.71 -12.68
CA PHE A 99 11.98 -4.98 -12.65
C PHE A 99 11.15 -5.31 -11.42
N ILE A 100 11.00 -6.60 -11.07
CA ILE A 100 10.28 -7.04 -9.88
C ILE A 100 10.98 -6.56 -8.61
N SER A 101 12.30 -6.64 -8.56
CA SER A 101 13.10 -6.17 -7.42
C SER A 101 12.86 -4.67 -7.18
N LYS A 102 12.85 -3.87 -8.25
CA LYS A 102 12.55 -2.44 -8.18
C LYS A 102 11.14 -2.19 -7.67
N LEU A 103 10.12 -2.84 -8.23
CA LEU A 103 8.73 -2.68 -7.76
C LEU A 103 8.57 -3.03 -6.28
N LYS A 104 9.26 -4.08 -5.80
CA LYS A 104 9.25 -4.44 -4.37
C LYS A 104 9.91 -3.37 -3.50
N GLN A 105 11.03 -2.80 -3.94
CA GLN A 105 11.69 -1.70 -3.23
C GLN A 105 10.80 -0.46 -3.16
N ASP A 106 10.17 -0.09 -4.28
CA ASP A 106 9.23 1.02 -4.35
C ASP A 106 8.03 0.83 -3.40
N LEU A 107 7.50 -0.41 -3.30
CA LEU A 107 6.43 -0.74 -2.36
C LEU A 107 6.87 -0.62 -0.89
N ILE A 108 8.07 -1.08 -0.54
CA ILE A 108 8.63 -0.94 0.81
C ILE A 108 8.82 0.54 1.17
N GLN A 109 9.34 1.33 0.23
CA GLN A 109 9.50 2.77 0.41
C GLN A 109 8.16 3.46 0.63
N LEU A 110 7.16 3.14 -0.19
CA LEU A 110 5.81 3.70 -0.09
C LEU A 110 5.12 3.35 1.23
N GLU A 111 5.30 2.12 1.72
CA GLU A 111 4.77 1.70 3.04
C GLU A 111 5.43 2.48 4.18
N ASN A 112 6.76 2.67 4.13
CA ASN A 112 7.49 3.46 5.10
C ASN A 112 7.06 4.94 5.07
N GLU A 113 6.94 5.53 3.88
CA GLU A 113 6.46 6.90 3.70
C GLU A 113 5.04 7.08 4.27
N LYS A 114 4.14 6.15 3.96
CA LYS A 114 2.77 6.14 4.50
C LYS A 114 2.75 6.12 6.02
N ARG A 115 3.58 5.26 6.64
CA ARG A 115 3.68 5.16 8.11
C ARG A 115 4.20 6.45 8.72
N GLN A 116 5.28 7.01 8.18
CA GLN A 116 5.86 8.27 8.66
C GLN A 116 4.88 9.44 8.55
N VAL A 117 4.18 9.56 7.41
CA VAL A 117 3.17 10.59 7.22
C VAL A 117 2.02 10.44 8.22
N LYS A 118 1.52 9.21 8.43
CA LYS A 118 0.48 8.95 9.43
C LYS A 118 0.91 9.37 10.84
N GLU A 119 2.11 8.96 11.27
CA GLU A 119 2.66 9.31 12.57
C GLU A 119 2.81 10.84 12.71
N SER A 120 3.35 11.51 11.70
CA SER A 120 3.51 12.97 11.69
C SER A 120 2.18 13.72 11.77
N ILE A 121 1.13 13.23 11.09
CA ILE A 121 -0.22 13.80 11.19
C ILE A 121 -0.74 13.67 12.63
N ILE A 122 -0.62 12.48 13.23
CA ILE A 122 -1.09 12.23 14.60
C ILE A 122 -0.37 13.14 15.60
N GLU A 123 0.96 13.21 15.53
CA GLU A 123 1.77 14.07 16.41
C GLU A 123 1.39 15.55 16.25
N THR A 124 1.24 16.02 15.00
CA THR A 124 0.83 17.38 14.69
C THR A 124 -0.54 17.70 15.32
N LEU A 125 -1.54 16.84 15.09
CA LEU A 125 -2.88 17.03 15.63
C LEU A 125 -2.89 17.04 17.17
N LEU A 126 -2.14 16.14 17.80
CA LEU A 126 -2.02 16.09 19.26
C LEU A 126 -1.32 17.32 19.82
N SER A 127 -0.31 17.86 19.13
CA SER A 127 0.39 19.08 19.55
C SER A 127 -0.52 20.31 19.48
N LEU A 128 -1.43 20.36 18.52
CA LEU A 128 -2.40 21.44 18.35
C LEU A 128 -3.54 21.40 19.40
N ARG A 129 -3.78 20.26 20.01
CA ARG A 129 -4.69 20.02 21.15
C ARG A 129 -6.18 20.24 20.90
N THR A 130 -6.56 21.23 20.07
CA THR A 130 -7.97 21.56 19.83
C THR A 130 -8.32 21.59 18.35
N THR A 131 -9.57 21.22 18.02
CA THR A 131 -10.08 21.19 16.64
C THR A 131 -9.97 22.55 15.97
N LYS A 132 -10.34 23.65 16.63
CA LYS A 132 -10.24 25.01 16.05
C LYS A 132 -8.81 25.40 15.70
N ARG A 133 -7.86 25.07 16.57
CA ARG A 133 -6.46 25.36 16.31
C ARG A 133 -5.93 24.53 15.15
N ALA A 134 -6.30 23.23 15.11
CA ALA A 134 -5.91 22.34 14.03
C ALA A 134 -6.49 22.78 12.68
N ILE A 135 -7.76 23.21 12.61
CA ILE A 135 -8.36 23.76 11.39
C ILE A 135 -7.59 24.99 10.89
N LYS A 136 -7.13 25.85 11.80
CA LYS A 136 -6.40 27.07 11.44
C LYS A 136 -4.96 26.80 11.02
N GLU A 137 -4.25 25.95 11.74
CA GLU A 137 -2.81 25.75 11.60
C GLU A 137 -2.45 24.55 10.72
N PHE A 138 -3.42 23.63 10.48
CA PHE A 138 -3.28 22.48 9.60
C PHE A 138 -4.49 22.36 8.66
N PRO A 139 -4.57 23.22 7.61
CA PRO A 139 -5.75 23.32 6.74
C PRO A 139 -6.13 22.02 6.03
N ASP A 140 -5.15 21.14 5.72
CA ASP A 140 -5.44 19.83 5.09
C ASP A 140 -6.26 18.91 5.98
N ALA A 141 -6.21 19.07 7.30
CA ALA A 141 -7.02 18.31 8.24
C ALA A 141 -8.44 18.93 8.44
N ALA A 142 -8.65 20.17 7.98
CA ALA A 142 -9.90 20.89 8.22
C ALA A 142 -11.17 20.15 7.76
N PRO A 143 -11.22 19.53 6.55
CA PRO A 143 -12.41 18.78 6.10
C PRO A 143 -12.79 17.63 7.03
N TYR A 144 -11.80 17.02 7.68
CA TYR A 144 -11.98 15.86 8.57
C TYR A 144 -12.27 16.26 10.02
N LEU A 145 -11.92 17.51 10.39
CA LEU A 145 -12.10 18.06 11.74
C LEU A 145 -13.44 18.76 11.92
N GLN A 146 -14.13 19.13 10.85
CA GLN A 146 -15.41 19.84 10.92
C GLN A 146 -16.48 19.10 11.71
N GLU A 147 -16.46 17.76 11.69
CA GLU A 147 -17.36 16.91 12.46
C GLU A 147 -17.16 17.04 13.99
N TYR A 148 -16.01 17.55 14.40
CA TYR A 148 -15.58 17.64 15.79
C TYR A 148 -15.45 19.10 16.28
N ASP A 149 -15.97 20.10 15.54
CA ASP A 149 -15.79 21.52 15.87
C ASP A 149 -16.65 21.96 17.06
N ASP A 150 -15.97 22.37 18.11
CA ASP A 150 -16.57 23.10 19.23
C ASP A 150 -15.62 24.20 19.75
N GLY A 151 -16.00 25.31 19.49
CA GLY A 151 -15.47 26.63 19.66
C GLY A 151 -14.66 27.07 20.88
N LYS A 152 -13.30 26.93 20.94
CA LYS A 152 -12.39 27.89 21.67
C LYS A 152 -10.89 27.70 21.28
N VAL A 153 -10.15 28.81 21.07
CA VAL A 153 -8.80 28.83 20.42
C VAL A 153 -7.72 29.48 21.29
N THR A 154 -6.46 28.96 21.19
CA THR A 154 -5.21 29.72 21.44
C THR A 154 -4.01 29.06 20.68
N ALA A 155 -3.08 29.87 20.13
CA ALA A 155 -2.15 29.51 19.06
C ALA A 155 -0.69 29.17 19.44
N LEU A 156 -0.03 28.35 18.60
CA LEU A 156 1.45 28.13 18.45
C LEU A 156 1.75 27.37 17.13
N SER A 157 2.81 27.71 16.40
CA SER A 157 3.09 27.26 15.04
C SER A 157 4.12 26.13 14.94
N LEU A 158 3.91 25.18 14.00
CA LEU A 158 4.83 24.10 13.62
C LEU A 158 4.93 23.96 12.07
N PRO A 159 6.02 23.41 11.50
CA PRO A 159 6.21 23.32 10.06
C PRO A 159 5.32 22.22 9.44
N ILE A 160 4.13 22.60 9.02
CA ILE A 160 3.11 21.70 8.42
C ILE A 160 3.35 21.49 6.91
N LYS A 161 4.21 22.32 6.31
CA LYS A 161 4.45 22.36 4.85
C LYS A 161 4.86 21.00 4.27
N THR A 162 5.67 20.24 4.98
CA THR A 162 6.18 18.93 4.53
C THR A 162 5.10 17.87 4.42
N ILE A 163 4.12 17.85 5.34
CA ILE A 163 3.01 16.87 5.31
C ILE A 163 2.09 17.16 4.12
N SER A 164 1.73 18.44 3.93
CA SER A 164 0.90 18.88 2.80
C SER A 164 1.55 18.57 1.47
N ASP A 165 2.85 18.77 1.32
CA ASP A 165 3.59 18.47 0.08
C ASP A 165 3.55 16.97 -0.26
N VAL A 166 3.71 16.09 0.74
CA VAL A 166 3.61 14.64 0.54
C VAL A 166 2.19 14.23 0.19
N LEU A 167 1.17 14.70 0.91
CA LEU A 167 -0.23 14.35 0.63
C LEU A 167 -0.67 14.81 -0.76
N ASN A 168 -0.22 16.00 -1.22
CA ASN A 168 -0.57 16.51 -2.54
C ASN A 168 -0.01 15.69 -3.69
N LYS A 169 1.12 15.00 -3.50
CA LYS A 169 1.70 14.04 -4.46
C LYS A 169 0.73 12.91 -4.82
N TYR A 170 -0.19 12.55 -3.93
CA TYR A 170 -1.11 11.41 -4.07
C TYR A 170 -2.58 11.81 -4.32
N LYS A 171 -2.89 13.13 -4.46
CA LYS A 171 -4.26 13.63 -4.71
C LYS A 171 -4.68 13.65 -6.20
N LYS A 172 -3.92 12.97 -7.09
CA LYS A 172 -4.23 12.91 -8.54
C LYS A 172 -5.29 11.88 -8.86
#